data_8a6d24c2b6d91e41a4b5bfdd10c961f5
#
_entry.id   8a6d24c2b6d91e41a4b5bfdd10c961f5
#
_cell.length_a   1.000
_cell.length_b   1.000
_cell.length_c   1.000
_cell.angle_alpha   90.00
_cell.angle_beta   90.00
_cell.angle_gamma   90.00
#
_symmetry.space_group_name_H-M   'P 1'
#
loop_
_entity.id
_entity.type
_entity.pdbx_description
1 polymer ?
#
loop_
_entity_poly.entity_id
_entity_poly.type
_entity_poly.pdbx_seq_one_letter_code
_entity_poly.pdbx_strand_id
1 'polypeptide(L)'
;MKILVTGGSGYIGSVTIARLLQAGHQVHVFDNLERGHREALPPEAPLTVGDLRDAPAIAGTLAEVRPDAVMHFAAYALVGESMRQPELYFANNVTGGLNLLEAMRAAGTRQIVFSSSCATYGEPGTADIVETTPQAPTNPYGESKLAFEKMLQWYGRIHGFRTVALRYFNACGATETLGEDHADETHLIPLVLRVALGQSPHVKIFGDDYDTPDGSCIRDYVHVADLAEAHLQALERGATGALNLGTGHGFSVKEVVEACRRVTGHAIPAVVSPRRPGDPGRLVARAVLAGQALGWKPRFTDIDAIAASAWRWHQAHPRGY
;
A
#
# COMPACT_ATOMS: atom_id res chain seq x y z
N MET A 1 21.80 -8.08 1.18
CA MET A 1 21.17 -8.21 2.50
C MET A 1 20.17 -9.36 2.46
N LYS A 2 19.90 -9.99 3.61
CA LYS A 2 18.78 -10.91 3.79
C LYS A 2 17.61 -10.14 4.39
N ILE A 3 16.45 -10.17 3.76
CA ILE A 3 15.29 -9.34 4.11
C ILE A 3 14.10 -10.24 4.41
N LEU A 4 13.46 -10.06 5.55
CA LEU A 4 12.17 -10.66 5.83
C LEU A 4 11.07 -9.69 5.34
N VAL A 5 10.20 -10.18 4.48
CA VAL A 5 9.04 -9.43 3.97
C VAL A 5 7.78 -10.03 4.56
N THR A 6 7.11 -9.30 5.45
CA THR A 6 5.80 -9.71 5.97
C THR A 6 4.70 -9.13 5.09
N GLY A 7 3.69 -9.92 4.76
CA GLY A 7 2.66 -9.54 3.79
C GLY A 7 3.17 -9.54 2.34
N GLY A 8 4.18 -10.39 2.07
CA GLY A 8 4.84 -10.44 0.78
C GLY A 8 4.00 -11.03 -0.34
N SER A 9 2.97 -11.82 -0.03
CA SER A 9 2.06 -12.39 -1.02
C SER A 9 0.95 -11.41 -1.48
N GLY A 10 0.86 -10.24 -0.84
CA GLY A 10 -0.07 -9.18 -1.25
C GLY A 10 0.45 -8.36 -2.43
N TYR A 11 -0.41 -7.51 -2.98
CA TYR A 11 -0.15 -6.71 -4.17
C TYR A 11 1.17 -5.94 -4.13
N ILE A 12 1.35 -5.03 -3.16
CA ILE A 12 2.57 -4.19 -3.08
C ILE A 12 3.77 -5.03 -2.64
N GLY A 13 3.56 -5.99 -1.74
CA GLY A 13 4.59 -6.89 -1.23
C GLY A 13 5.25 -7.71 -2.33
N SER A 14 4.46 -8.35 -3.20
CA SER A 14 4.97 -9.20 -4.29
C SER A 14 5.80 -8.41 -5.32
N VAL A 15 5.32 -7.23 -5.72
CA VAL A 15 6.08 -6.35 -6.63
C VAL A 15 7.38 -5.87 -5.98
N THR A 16 7.35 -5.57 -4.66
CA THR A 16 8.55 -5.18 -3.92
C THR A 16 9.55 -6.34 -3.82
N ILE A 17 9.08 -7.57 -3.59
CA ILE A 17 9.93 -8.78 -3.59
C ILE A 17 10.64 -8.95 -4.93
N ALA A 18 9.92 -8.86 -6.04
CA ALA A 18 10.52 -8.95 -7.37
C ALA A 18 11.61 -7.89 -7.55
N ARG A 19 11.38 -6.67 -7.09
CA ARG A 19 12.36 -5.57 -7.17
C ARG A 19 13.59 -5.81 -6.27
N LEU A 20 13.40 -6.35 -5.06
CA LEU A 20 14.49 -6.71 -4.14
C LEU A 20 15.38 -7.80 -4.71
N LEU A 21 14.80 -8.85 -5.28
CA LEU A 21 15.55 -9.94 -5.92
C LEU A 21 16.36 -9.42 -7.12
N GLN A 22 15.78 -8.55 -7.96
CA GLN A 22 16.49 -7.89 -9.06
C GLN A 22 17.67 -7.04 -8.58
N ALA A 23 17.58 -6.47 -7.37
CA ALA A 23 18.68 -5.72 -6.74
C ALA A 23 19.72 -6.63 -6.07
N GLY A 24 19.58 -7.95 -6.13
CA GLY A 24 20.53 -8.92 -5.57
C GLY A 24 20.36 -9.18 -4.07
N HIS A 25 19.23 -8.80 -3.48
CA HIS A 25 18.91 -9.15 -2.10
C HIS A 25 18.37 -10.57 -1.99
N GLN A 26 18.58 -11.19 -0.84
CA GLN A 26 17.91 -12.45 -0.46
C GLN A 26 16.61 -12.10 0.27
N VAL A 27 15.51 -12.71 -0.12
CA VAL A 27 14.19 -12.45 0.46
C VAL A 27 13.65 -13.72 1.10
N HIS A 28 13.05 -13.57 2.27
CA HIS A 28 12.20 -14.58 2.90
C HIS A 28 10.84 -13.95 3.19
N VAL A 29 9.76 -14.64 2.89
CA VAL A 29 8.39 -14.14 3.06
C VAL A 29 7.76 -14.75 4.31
N PHE A 30 7.04 -13.92 5.08
CA PHE A 30 6.14 -14.35 6.14
C PHE A 30 4.74 -13.81 5.84
N ASP A 31 3.79 -14.70 5.61
CA ASP A 31 2.43 -14.35 5.20
C ASP A 31 1.44 -15.43 5.64
N ASN A 32 0.22 -15.05 6.03
CA ASN A 32 -0.82 -16.02 6.38
C ASN A 32 -1.67 -16.46 5.19
N LEU A 33 -1.48 -15.85 4.02
CA LEU A 33 -2.22 -16.09 2.78
C LEU A 33 -3.73 -15.81 2.87
N GLU A 34 -4.15 -15.01 3.85
CA GLU A 34 -5.56 -14.67 4.03
C GLU A 34 -6.05 -13.64 2.98
N ARG A 35 -5.16 -12.73 2.56
CA ARG A 35 -5.45 -11.64 1.62
C ARG A 35 -4.52 -11.61 0.41
N GLY A 36 -3.50 -12.43 0.42
CA GLY A 36 -2.50 -12.52 -0.64
C GLY A 36 -2.54 -13.85 -1.38
N HIS A 37 -1.79 -13.91 -2.46
CA HIS A 37 -1.75 -15.06 -3.37
C HIS A 37 -0.35 -15.69 -3.37
N ARG A 38 -0.29 -17.01 -3.12
CA ARG A 38 0.98 -17.75 -3.19
C ARG A 38 1.60 -17.66 -4.60
N GLU A 39 0.75 -17.61 -5.60
CA GLU A 39 1.10 -17.55 -7.02
C GLU A 39 1.81 -16.23 -7.40
N ALA A 40 1.64 -15.18 -6.58
CA ALA A 40 2.34 -13.90 -6.75
C ALA A 40 3.81 -13.95 -6.27
N LEU A 41 4.23 -15.05 -5.62
CA LEU A 41 5.59 -15.18 -5.08
C LEU A 41 6.51 -15.92 -6.07
N PRO A 42 7.69 -15.35 -6.37
CA PRO A 42 8.68 -16.04 -7.16
C PRO A 42 9.33 -17.21 -6.38
N PRO A 43 9.79 -18.26 -7.06
CA PRO A 43 10.41 -19.44 -6.41
C PRO A 43 11.62 -19.09 -5.54
N GLU A 44 12.32 -18.01 -5.87
CA GLU A 44 13.51 -17.52 -5.15
C GLU A 44 13.20 -16.87 -3.80
N ALA A 45 11.92 -16.64 -3.48
CA ALA A 45 11.45 -16.08 -2.22
C ALA A 45 10.76 -17.14 -1.35
N PRO A 46 11.50 -17.90 -0.51
CA PRO A 46 10.90 -18.89 0.39
C PRO A 46 9.81 -18.27 1.27
N LEU A 47 8.71 -19.00 1.47
CA LEU A 47 7.56 -18.60 2.24
C LEU A 47 7.43 -19.42 3.52
N THR A 48 7.37 -18.74 4.66
CA THR A 48 6.81 -19.26 5.90
C THR A 48 5.35 -18.82 5.99
N VAL A 49 4.43 -19.78 5.98
CA VAL A 49 3.01 -19.50 6.24
C VAL A 49 2.80 -19.32 7.73
N GLY A 50 2.40 -18.12 8.15
CA GLY A 50 2.20 -17.78 9.56
C GLY A 50 1.48 -16.46 9.75
N ASP A 51 0.95 -16.26 10.95
CA ASP A 51 0.18 -15.08 11.30
C ASP A 51 0.95 -14.22 12.32
N LEU A 52 0.96 -12.90 12.13
CA LEU A 52 1.61 -11.98 13.07
C LEU A 52 0.92 -11.95 14.45
N ARG A 53 -0.34 -12.36 14.53
CA ARG A 53 -1.07 -12.51 15.80
C ARG A 53 -0.54 -13.69 16.63
N ASP A 54 0.16 -14.64 16.00
CA ASP A 54 0.89 -15.73 16.63
C ASP A 54 2.34 -15.31 16.92
N ALA A 55 2.58 -14.76 18.12
CA ALA A 55 3.91 -14.29 18.52
C ALA A 55 5.00 -15.37 18.44
N PRO A 56 4.79 -16.63 18.87
CA PRO A 56 5.73 -17.73 18.66
C PRO A 56 6.11 -17.96 17.20
N ALA A 57 5.14 -17.93 16.29
CA ALA A 57 5.40 -18.16 14.86
C ALA A 57 6.35 -17.14 14.26
N ILE A 58 6.10 -15.84 14.48
CA ILE A 58 6.98 -14.78 13.96
C ILE A 58 8.34 -14.78 14.67
N ALA A 59 8.40 -15.08 15.97
CA ALA A 59 9.65 -15.17 16.71
C ALA A 59 10.52 -16.33 16.20
N GLY A 60 9.93 -17.49 15.96
CA GLY A 60 10.61 -18.65 15.37
C GLY A 60 11.17 -18.35 14.00
N THR A 61 10.38 -17.70 13.13
CA THR A 61 10.80 -17.31 11.78
C THR A 61 12.00 -16.35 11.82
N LEU A 62 11.96 -15.32 12.67
CA LEU A 62 13.08 -14.38 12.79
C LEU A 62 14.35 -15.04 13.36
N ALA A 63 14.22 -15.98 14.29
CA ALA A 63 15.35 -16.72 14.84
C ALA A 63 16.00 -17.65 13.81
N GLU A 64 15.21 -18.27 12.92
CA GLU A 64 15.68 -19.13 11.84
C GLU A 64 16.30 -18.33 10.69
N VAL A 65 15.55 -17.33 10.17
CA VAL A 65 15.92 -16.54 9.00
C VAL A 65 17.09 -15.61 9.31
N ARG A 66 17.12 -15.00 10.49
CA ARG A 66 18.12 -13.99 10.92
C ARG A 66 18.29 -12.90 9.87
N PRO A 67 17.23 -12.14 9.54
CA PRO A 67 17.29 -11.14 8.51
C PRO A 67 18.08 -9.89 8.98
N ASP A 68 18.73 -9.23 8.04
CA ASP A 68 19.39 -7.93 8.28
C ASP A 68 18.36 -6.82 8.49
N ALA A 69 17.20 -6.93 7.81
CA ALA A 69 16.11 -5.97 7.86
C ALA A 69 14.74 -6.61 7.63
N VAL A 70 13.69 -5.88 7.99
CA VAL A 70 12.30 -6.25 7.73
C VAL A 70 11.64 -5.22 6.81
N MET A 71 10.86 -5.68 5.84
CA MET A 71 9.85 -4.89 5.14
C MET A 71 8.46 -5.35 5.56
N HIS A 72 7.67 -4.44 6.12
CA HIS A 72 6.40 -4.78 6.76
C HIS A 72 5.22 -4.27 5.95
N PHE A 73 4.60 -5.16 5.18
CA PHE A 73 3.37 -4.92 4.40
C PHE A 73 2.14 -5.57 5.02
N ALA A 74 2.31 -6.62 5.85
CA ALA A 74 1.20 -7.37 6.42
C ALA A 74 0.26 -6.48 7.23
N ALA A 75 -0.93 -6.24 6.69
CA ALA A 75 -1.96 -5.43 7.32
C ALA A 75 -3.31 -5.68 6.67
N TYR A 76 -4.40 -5.54 7.42
CA TYR A 76 -5.69 -5.26 6.82
C TYR A 76 -5.75 -3.80 6.38
N ALA A 77 -6.30 -3.53 5.18
CA ALA A 77 -6.18 -2.22 4.53
C ALA A 77 -7.50 -1.64 3.99
N LEU A 78 -8.64 -2.31 4.22
CA LEU A 78 -9.94 -1.88 3.72
C LEU A 78 -10.64 -0.92 4.70
N VAL A 79 -10.68 0.37 4.37
CA VAL A 79 -11.30 1.42 5.21
C VAL A 79 -12.74 1.05 5.59
N GLY A 80 -13.57 0.64 4.61
CA GLY A 80 -14.96 0.29 4.85
C GLY A 80 -15.14 -0.94 5.76
N GLU A 81 -14.23 -1.92 5.72
CA GLU A 81 -14.22 -3.06 6.62
C GLU A 81 -13.84 -2.62 8.03
N SER A 82 -12.84 -1.76 8.17
CA SER A 82 -12.38 -1.26 9.48
C SER A 82 -13.49 -0.54 10.25
N MET A 83 -14.40 0.13 9.56
CA MET A 83 -15.57 0.79 10.18
C MET A 83 -16.64 -0.19 10.70
N ARG A 84 -16.59 -1.44 10.27
CA ARG A 84 -17.53 -2.50 10.73
C ARG A 84 -16.90 -3.48 11.70
N GLN A 85 -15.59 -3.70 11.60
CA GLN A 85 -14.84 -4.68 12.36
C GLN A 85 -13.49 -4.08 12.84
N PRO A 86 -13.50 -3.04 13.70
CA PRO A 86 -12.28 -2.36 14.14
C PRO A 86 -11.32 -3.29 14.91
N GLU A 87 -11.86 -4.27 15.62
CA GLU A 87 -11.09 -5.26 16.39
C GLU A 87 -10.11 -6.06 15.51
N LEU A 88 -10.49 -6.39 14.27
CA LEU A 88 -9.59 -7.06 13.33
C LEU A 88 -8.36 -6.21 13.02
N TYR A 89 -8.58 -4.91 12.82
CA TYR A 89 -7.51 -3.97 12.47
C TYR A 89 -6.56 -3.74 13.64
N PHE A 90 -7.07 -3.59 14.84
CA PHE A 90 -6.20 -3.44 16.02
C PHE A 90 -5.48 -4.74 16.36
N ALA A 91 -6.14 -5.89 16.30
CA ALA A 91 -5.51 -7.19 16.56
C ALA A 91 -4.41 -7.49 15.56
N ASN A 92 -4.66 -7.32 14.24
CA ASN A 92 -3.68 -7.63 13.21
C ASN A 92 -2.60 -6.55 13.08
N ASN A 93 -3.01 -5.28 12.86
CA ASN A 93 -2.07 -4.23 12.50
C ASN A 93 -1.28 -3.69 13.71
N VAL A 94 -1.87 -3.69 14.92
CA VAL A 94 -1.22 -3.15 16.11
C VAL A 94 -0.62 -4.28 16.96
N THR A 95 -1.42 -5.26 17.39
CA THR A 95 -0.89 -6.36 18.21
C THR A 95 0.07 -7.24 17.41
N GLY A 96 -0.28 -7.62 16.18
CA GLY A 96 0.61 -8.34 15.27
C GLY A 96 1.89 -7.56 14.98
N GLY A 97 1.77 -6.23 14.78
CA GLY A 97 2.92 -5.34 14.62
C GLY A 97 3.82 -5.31 15.87
N LEU A 98 3.24 -5.28 17.07
CA LEU A 98 4.01 -5.36 18.33
C LEU A 98 4.76 -6.70 18.44
N ASN A 99 4.12 -7.82 18.12
CA ASN A 99 4.75 -9.14 18.09
C ASN A 99 5.96 -9.15 17.15
N LEU A 100 5.82 -8.53 15.96
CA LEU A 100 6.92 -8.39 15.01
C LEU A 100 8.09 -7.59 15.60
N LEU A 101 7.83 -6.44 16.21
CA LEU A 101 8.88 -5.60 16.80
C LEU A 101 9.60 -6.30 17.96
N GLU A 102 8.89 -7.02 18.83
CA GLU A 102 9.49 -7.79 19.91
C GLU A 102 10.33 -8.97 19.38
N ALA A 103 9.83 -9.66 18.36
CA ALA A 103 10.59 -10.73 17.71
C ALA A 103 11.87 -10.20 17.03
N MET A 104 11.77 -9.05 16.34
CA MET A 104 12.94 -8.35 15.77
C MET A 104 13.94 -7.94 16.86
N ARG A 105 13.46 -7.40 17.99
CA ARG A 105 14.28 -7.01 19.12
C ARG A 105 15.05 -8.20 19.68
N ALA A 106 14.38 -9.32 19.87
CA ALA A 106 14.99 -10.56 20.38
C ALA A 106 16.01 -11.15 19.39
N ALA A 107 15.72 -11.13 18.08
CA ALA A 107 16.62 -11.62 17.04
C ALA A 107 17.81 -10.69 16.74
N GLY A 108 17.83 -9.46 17.28
CA GLY A 108 18.87 -8.49 16.98
C GLY A 108 18.68 -7.70 15.68
N THR A 109 17.60 -7.94 14.92
CA THR A 109 17.25 -7.18 13.72
C THR A 109 16.74 -5.80 14.10
N ARG A 110 17.33 -4.73 13.57
CA ARG A 110 17.06 -3.35 14.00
C ARG A 110 16.60 -2.41 12.88
N GLN A 111 16.48 -2.88 11.66
CA GLN A 111 16.06 -2.06 10.52
C GLN A 111 14.69 -2.52 10.03
N ILE A 112 13.75 -1.56 9.91
CA ILE A 112 12.40 -1.83 9.39
C ILE A 112 11.94 -0.72 8.46
N VAL A 113 11.41 -1.11 7.30
CA VAL A 113 10.67 -0.26 6.37
C VAL A 113 9.21 -0.63 6.47
N PHE A 114 8.37 0.32 6.86
CA PHE A 114 6.95 0.12 7.12
C PHE A 114 6.08 0.71 6.02
N SER A 115 5.18 -0.10 5.50
CA SER A 115 4.07 0.28 4.63
C SER A 115 3.01 1.04 5.43
N SER A 116 3.13 2.37 5.50
CA SER A 116 2.13 3.24 6.11
C SER A 116 1.15 3.78 5.05
N SER A 117 0.33 4.75 5.41
CA SER A 117 -0.76 5.23 4.55
C SER A 117 -1.07 6.71 4.78
N CYS A 118 -1.55 7.40 3.74
CA CYS A 118 -2.15 8.73 3.85
C CYS A 118 -3.41 8.76 4.74
N ALA A 119 -4.03 7.60 4.99
CA ALA A 119 -5.18 7.50 5.90
C ALA A 119 -4.86 7.97 7.33
N THR A 120 -3.59 8.05 7.71
CA THR A 120 -3.15 8.62 8.99
C THR A 120 -3.45 10.11 9.11
N TYR A 121 -3.62 10.83 8.01
CA TYR A 121 -3.91 12.26 8.01
C TYR A 121 -5.40 12.58 8.19
N GLY A 122 -6.30 11.63 7.91
CA GLY A 122 -7.73 11.84 7.97
C GLY A 122 -8.24 12.82 6.91
N GLU A 123 -8.87 13.91 7.34
CA GLU A 123 -9.42 14.98 6.48
C GLU A 123 -8.57 16.26 6.59
N PRO A 124 -7.42 16.34 5.91
CA PRO A 124 -6.47 17.46 6.07
C PRO A 124 -6.89 18.75 5.36
N GLY A 125 -8.06 18.79 4.73
CA GLY A 125 -8.52 19.93 3.93
C GLY A 125 -8.10 19.87 2.47
N THR A 126 -7.95 21.03 1.81
CA THR A 126 -7.71 21.14 0.37
C THR A 126 -6.24 21.30 -0.02
N ALA A 127 -5.35 21.58 0.94
CA ALA A 127 -3.92 21.77 0.68
C ALA A 127 -3.22 20.45 0.36
N ASP A 128 -2.07 20.55 -0.31
CA ASP A 128 -1.20 19.39 -0.51
C ASP A 128 -0.65 18.89 0.83
N ILE A 129 -0.64 17.59 1.01
CA ILE A 129 -0.27 16.93 2.26
C ILE A 129 1.25 16.77 2.34
N VAL A 130 1.85 17.35 3.37
CA VAL A 130 3.25 17.21 3.74
C VAL A 130 3.39 16.36 5.00
N GLU A 131 4.59 15.88 5.30
CA GLU A 131 4.82 15.00 6.45
C GLU A 131 4.56 15.66 7.80
N THR A 132 4.58 17.00 7.87
CA THR A 132 4.22 17.80 9.06
C THR A 132 2.73 18.10 9.17
N THR A 133 1.92 17.75 8.19
CA THR A 133 0.44 17.86 8.28
C THR A 133 -0.03 17.06 9.50
N PRO A 134 -0.89 17.61 10.35
CA PRO A 134 -1.42 16.92 11.52
C PRO A 134 -2.06 15.58 11.14
N GLN A 135 -1.77 14.54 11.92
CA GLN A 135 -2.35 13.22 11.76
C GLN A 135 -3.57 13.10 12.66
N ALA A 136 -4.74 12.98 12.05
CA ALA A 136 -6.05 12.86 12.71
C ALA A 136 -6.92 11.85 11.93
N PRO A 137 -6.61 10.54 11.99
CA PRO A 137 -7.35 9.51 11.26
C PRO A 137 -8.85 9.56 11.56
N THR A 138 -9.67 9.27 10.56
CA THR A 138 -11.14 9.23 10.66
C THR A 138 -11.70 7.82 10.66
N ASN A 139 -10.83 6.81 10.66
CA ASN A 139 -11.22 5.40 10.61
C ASN A 139 -10.19 4.50 11.31
N PRO A 140 -10.61 3.30 11.78
CA PRO A 140 -9.73 2.38 12.52
C PRO A 140 -8.51 1.89 11.72
N TYR A 141 -8.60 1.80 10.39
CA TYR A 141 -7.44 1.49 9.56
C TYR A 141 -6.35 2.57 9.70
N GLY A 142 -6.70 3.84 9.49
CA GLY A 142 -5.78 4.97 9.66
C GLY A 142 -5.21 5.04 11.07
N GLU A 143 -6.05 4.84 12.10
CA GLU A 143 -5.61 4.77 13.51
C GLU A 143 -4.63 3.65 13.75
N SER A 144 -4.85 2.44 13.21
CA SER A 144 -3.95 1.31 13.37
C SER A 144 -2.57 1.58 12.74
N LYS A 145 -2.53 2.24 11.57
CA LYS A 145 -1.29 2.66 10.92
C LYS A 145 -0.55 3.71 11.74
N LEU A 146 -1.25 4.73 12.24
CA LEU A 146 -0.68 5.76 13.10
C LEU A 146 -0.16 5.18 14.43
N ALA A 147 -0.90 4.27 15.04
CA ALA A 147 -0.46 3.59 16.27
C ALA A 147 0.87 2.86 16.06
N PHE A 148 1.00 2.15 14.94
CA PHE A 148 2.25 1.45 14.61
C PHE A 148 3.40 2.42 14.31
N GLU A 149 3.16 3.54 13.61
CA GLU A 149 4.18 4.60 13.44
C GLU A 149 4.69 5.14 14.78
N LYS A 150 3.80 5.36 15.75
CA LYS A 150 4.18 5.79 17.12
C LYS A 150 5.02 4.72 17.83
N MET A 151 4.67 3.45 17.68
CA MET A 151 5.49 2.35 18.20
C MET A 151 6.88 2.36 17.58
N LEU A 152 7.00 2.49 16.26
CA LEU A 152 8.27 2.58 15.55
C LEU A 152 9.15 3.73 16.07
N GLN A 153 8.57 4.90 16.35
CA GLN A 153 9.29 6.04 16.93
C GLN A 153 9.87 5.71 18.31
N TRP A 154 9.10 5.03 19.18
CA TRP A 154 9.56 4.63 20.50
C TRP A 154 10.64 3.54 20.44
N TYR A 155 10.49 2.55 19.55
CA TYR A 155 11.51 1.52 19.33
C TYR A 155 12.81 2.11 18.78
N GLY A 156 12.71 3.15 17.92
CA GLY A 156 13.86 3.91 17.47
C GLY A 156 14.59 4.60 18.63
N ARG A 157 13.86 5.34 19.48
CA ARG A 157 14.43 6.10 20.59
C ARG A 157 15.03 5.23 21.69
N ILE A 158 14.37 4.14 22.06
CA ILE A 158 14.72 3.32 23.25
C ILE A 158 15.61 2.15 22.86
N HIS A 159 15.36 1.49 21.72
CA HIS A 159 16.03 0.26 21.32
C HIS A 159 16.98 0.43 20.13
N GLY A 160 17.15 1.65 19.63
CA GLY A 160 18.08 1.97 18.52
C GLY A 160 17.64 1.38 17.17
N PHE A 161 16.34 1.17 16.95
CA PHE A 161 15.84 0.74 15.65
C PHE A 161 15.99 1.85 14.61
N ARG A 162 16.36 1.48 13.40
CA ARG A 162 16.24 2.34 12.21
C ARG A 162 14.90 2.08 11.57
N THR A 163 13.99 3.03 11.69
CA THR A 163 12.59 2.88 11.28
C THR A 163 12.22 3.95 10.27
N VAL A 164 11.60 3.57 9.18
CA VAL A 164 10.99 4.49 8.22
C VAL A 164 9.57 4.05 7.92
N ALA A 165 8.64 4.99 7.97
CA ALA A 165 7.25 4.80 7.57
C ALA A 165 7.03 5.47 6.20
N LEU A 166 6.67 4.71 5.20
CA LEU A 166 6.34 5.20 3.86
C LEU A 166 4.83 5.37 3.77
N ARG A 167 4.37 6.63 3.82
CA ARG A 167 2.94 6.99 3.73
C ARG A 167 2.57 7.20 2.28
N TYR A 168 2.04 6.18 1.65
CA TYR A 168 1.61 6.32 0.27
C TYR A 168 0.09 6.54 0.14
N PHE A 169 -0.27 7.09 -1.00
CA PHE A 169 -1.63 7.45 -1.36
C PHE A 169 -2.29 6.26 -2.07
N ASN A 170 -2.87 6.44 -3.23
CA ASN A 170 -3.55 5.34 -3.90
C ASN A 170 -2.56 4.49 -4.72
N ALA A 171 -2.13 3.36 -4.18
CA ALA A 171 -1.35 2.38 -4.94
C ALA A 171 -2.17 1.87 -6.14
N CYS A 172 -1.55 1.74 -7.30
CA CYS A 172 -2.23 1.37 -8.54
C CYS A 172 -1.28 0.85 -9.61
N GLY A 173 -1.85 0.38 -10.71
CA GLY A 173 -1.08 -0.13 -11.85
C GLY A 173 -0.64 -1.57 -11.67
N ALA A 174 0.16 -2.06 -12.60
CA ALA A 174 0.70 -3.42 -12.57
C ALA A 174 2.06 -3.48 -13.25
N THR A 175 2.85 -4.50 -12.93
CA THR A 175 4.00 -4.91 -13.73
C THR A 175 3.54 -5.85 -14.86
N GLU A 176 4.47 -6.41 -15.62
CA GLU A 176 4.12 -7.39 -16.67
C GLU A 176 3.51 -8.68 -16.08
N THR A 177 3.92 -9.07 -14.87
CA THR A 177 3.56 -10.35 -14.27
C THR A 177 2.76 -10.23 -12.98
N LEU A 178 2.82 -9.09 -12.28
CA LEU A 178 2.20 -8.90 -10.97
C LEU A 178 1.23 -7.72 -11.01
N GLY A 179 0.03 -7.91 -10.49
CA GLY A 179 -1.03 -6.89 -10.45
C GLY A 179 -1.87 -6.95 -9.20
N GLU A 180 -2.90 -6.14 -9.18
CA GLU A 180 -3.80 -6.00 -8.05
C GLU A 180 -4.95 -7.00 -8.15
N ASP A 181 -5.02 -7.92 -7.19
CA ASP A 181 -6.10 -8.89 -7.06
C ASP A 181 -6.51 -9.01 -5.59
N HIS A 182 -7.72 -8.56 -5.29
CA HIS A 182 -8.32 -8.65 -3.97
C HIS A 182 -9.68 -9.33 -4.07
N ALA A 183 -9.96 -10.27 -3.17
CA ALA A 183 -11.26 -10.93 -3.09
C ALA A 183 -12.39 -9.90 -2.90
N ASP A 184 -12.21 -8.98 -1.94
CA ASP A 184 -13.10 -7.85 -1.69
C ASP A 184 -12.50 -6.56 -2.28
N GLU A 185 -12.58 -6.41 -3.61
CA GLU A 185 -12.01 -5.25 -4.29
C GLU A 185 -12.80 -3.96 -4.03
N THR A 186 -12.11 -2.92 -3.63
CA THR A 186 -12.67 -1.59 -3.36
C THR A 186 -11.93 -0.44 -4.05
N HIS A 187 -10.78 -0.74 -4.68
CA HIS A 187 -9.97 0.26 -5.37
C HIS A 187 -10.55 0.60 -6.74
N LEU A 188 -10.45 1.87 -7.11
CA LEU A 188 -11.17 2.41 -8.27
C LEU A 188 -10.75 1.74 -9.58
N ILE A 189 -9.44 1.69 -9.89
CA ILE A 189 -8.96 1.20 -11.19
C ILE A 189 -9.37 -0.24 -11.44
N PRO A 190 -9.15 -1.22 -10.53
CA PRO A 190 -9.65 -2.57 -10.72
C PRO A 190 -11.18 -2.66 -10.91
N LEU A 191 -11.95 -1.88 -10.13
CA LEU A 191 -13.41 -1.85 -10.28
C LEU A 191 -13.86 -1.32 -11.64
N VAL A 192 -13.18 -0.29 -12.17
CA VAL A 192 -13.45 0.24 -13.52
C VAL A 192 -13.09 -0.80 -14.58
N LEU A 193 -11.95 -1.48 -14.43
CA LEU A 193 -11.49 -2.50 -15.38
C LEU A 193 -12.37 -3.76 -15.36
N ARG A 194 -12.97 -4.14 -14.22
CA ARG A 194 -13.99 -5.21 -14.17
C ARG A 194 -15.21 -4.89 -15.05
N VAL A 195 -15.56 -3.61 -15.19
CA VAL A 195 -16.65 -3.22 -16.13
C VAL A 195 -16.19 -3.42 -17.58
N ALA A 196 -14.96 -3.04 -17.91
CA ALA A 196 -14.40 -3.26 -19.25
C ALA A 196 -14.29 -4.75 -19.62
N LEU A 197 -14.05 -5.62 -18.63
CA LEU A 197 -14.04 -7.09 -18.78
C LEU A 197 -15.44 -7.71 -18.82
N GLY A 198 -16.51 -6.91 -18.70
CA GLY A 198 -17.90 -7.41 -18.67
C GLY A 198 -18.29 -8.12 -17.36
N GLN A 199 -17.46 -8.01 -16.31
CA GLN A 199 -17.70 -8.64 -15.00
C GLN A 199 -18.61 -7.80 -14.09
N SER A 200 -18.83 -6.52 -14.43
CA SER A 200 -19.74 -5.62 -13.72
C SER A 200 -20.50 -4.75 -14.73
N PRO A 201 -21.78 -4.44 -14.49
CA PRO A 201 -22.56 -3.63 -15.42
C PRO A 201 -22.16 -2.15 -15.43
N HIS A 202 -21.62 -1.62 -14.35
CA HIS A 202 -21.20 -0.22 -14.22
C HIS A 202 -20.23 -0.04 -13.05
N VAL A 203 -19.50 1.06 -13.07
CA VAL A 203 -18.74 1.56 -11.91
C VAL A 203 -19.54 2.59 -11.13
N LYS A 204 -19.39 2.65 -9.80
CA LYS A 204 -20.01 3.64 -8.94
C LYS A 204 -19.05 4.82 -8.70
N ILE A 205 -19.56 6.04 -8.89
CA ILE A 205 -18.90 7.29 -8.49
C ILE A 205 -19.57 7.75 -7.20
N PHE A 206 -18.83 7.74 -6.08
CA PHE A 206 -19.37 8.08 -4.76
C PHE A 206 -19.30 9.59 -4.49
N GLY A 207 -20.38 10.28 -4.75
CA GLY A 207 -20.51 11.74 -4.67
C GLY A 207 -20.06 12.42 -5.97
N ASP A 208 -20.80 13.47 -6.35
CA ASP A 208 -20.52 14.35 -7.50
C ASP A 208 -20.70 15.82 -7.12
N ASP A 209 -20.74 16.09 -5.83
CA ASP A 209 -21.00 17.39 -5.20
C ASP A 209 -19.86 17.85 -4.26
N TYR A 210 -18.64 17.24 -4.39
CA TYR A 210 -17.45 17.70 -3.68
C TYR A 210 -16.98 19.05 -4.22
N ASP A 211 -16.30 19.84 -3.37
CA ASP A 211 -15.63 21.08 -3.77
C ASP A 211 -14.37 20.79 -4.60
N THR A 212 -14.58 20.30 -5.82
CA THR A 212 -13.57 19.89 -6.80
C THR A 212 -14.05 20.28 -8.21
N PRO A 213 -13.16 20.40 -9.20
CA PRO A 213 -13.54 20.90 -10.53
C PRO A 213 -14.67 20.15 -11.23
N ASP A 214 -14.82 18.84 -10.99
CA ASP A 214 -15.85 18.01 -11.60
C ASP A 214 -16.86 17.41 -10.60
N GLY A 215 -16.71 17.80 -9.32
CA GLY A 215 -17.56 17.37 -8.22
C GLY A 215 -17.21 15.98 -7.65
N SER A 216 -16.29 15.21 -8.26
CA SER A 216 -15.85 13.92 -7.71
C SER A 216 -14.56 14.04 -6.91
N CYS A 217 -14.27 13.05 -6.04
CA CYS A 217 -13.06 13.06 -5.20
C CYS A 217 -11.78 13.07 -6.05
N ILE A 218 -10.75 13.77 -5.56
CA ILE A 218 -9.41 13.82 -6.16
C ILE A 218 -8.46 12.98 -5.31
N ARG A 219 -7.68 12.09 -5.97
CA ARG A 219 -6.68 11.23 -5.34
C ARG A 219 -5.36 11.27 -6.09
N ASP A 220 -4.27 11.06 -5.36
CA ASP A 220 -2.93 10.89 -5.90
C ASP A 220 -2.70 9.39 -6.15
N TYR A 221 -2.48 9.02 -7.39
CA TYR A 221 -2.29 7.63 -7.82
C TYR A 221 -0.82 7.35 -8.03
N VAL A 222 -0.29 6.38 -7.25
CA VAL A 222 1.13 6.02 -7.27
C VAL A 222 1.28 4.62 -7.82
N HIS A 223 2.03 4.49 -8.90
CA HIS A 223 2.26 3.20 -9.53
C HIS A 223 3.00 2.24 -8.60
N VAL A 224 2.56 1.01 -8.52
CA VAL A 224 3.11 0.00 -7.60
C VAL A 224 4.61 -0.25 -7.80
N ALA A 225 5.12 -0.15 -9.03
CA ALA A 225 6.55 -0.27 -9.32
C ALA A 225 7.35 0.91 -8.74
N ASP A 226 6.79 2.12 -8.69
CA ASP A 226 7.43 3.28 -8.05
C ASP A 226 7.41 3.16 -6.53
N LEU A 227 6.36 2.55 -5.95
CA LEU A 227 6.34 2.20 -4.53
C LEU A 227 7.41 1.16 -4.19
N ALA A 228 7.55 0.10 -4.99
CA ALA A 228 8.58 -0.92 -4.79
C ALA A 228 10.00 -0.31 -4.83
N GLU A 229 10.24 0.61 -5.76
CA GLU A 229 11.52 1.35 -5.83
C GLU A 229 11.76 2.21 -4.59
N ALA A 230 10.73 2.90 -4.07
CA ALA A 230 10.85 3.69 -2.84
C ALA A 230 11.19 2.81 -1.62
N HIS A 231 10.60 1.62 -1.51
CA HIS A 231 10.91 0.67 -0.43
C HIS A 231 12.36 0.18 -0.50
N LEU A 232 12.84 -0.17 -1.69
CA LEU A 232 14.24 -0.56 -1.90
C LEU A 232 15.19 0.58 -1.51
N GLN A 233 14.95 1.79 -2.02
CA GLN A 233 15.78 2.96 -1.72
C GLN A 233 15.78 3.32 -0.23
N ALA A 234 14.61 3.22 0.43
CA ALA A 234 14.49 3.45 1.87
C ALA A 234 15.32 2.45 2.69
N LEU A 235 15.34 1.20 2.28
CA LEU A 235 16.16 0.15 2.89
C LEU A 235 17.66 0.43 2.70
N GLU A 236 18.10 0.59 1.45
CA GLU A 236 19.52 0.70 1.09
C GLU A 236 20.16 1.96 1.64
N ARG A 237 19.43 3.08 1.70
CA ARG A 237 19.90 4.34 2.27
C ARG A 237 19.79 4.41 3.78
N GLY A 238 19.16 3.42 4.42
CA GLY A 238 18.92 3.43 5.86
C GLY A 238 18.06 4.62 6.30
N ALA A 239 17.07 4.98 5.50
CA ALA A 239 16.19 6.12 5.78
C ALA A 239 15.45 5.96 7.12
N THR A 240 15.14 7.08 7.76
CA THR A 240 14.42 7.12 9.03
C THR A 240 13.31 8.17 9.01
N GLY A 241 12.34 8.03 9.92
CA GLY A 241 11.21 8.96 10.04
C GLY A 241 10.02 8.56 9.20
N ALA A 242 9.26 9.54 8.72
CA ALA A 242 8.10 9.32 7.85
C ALA A 242 8.30 10.07 6.53
N LEU A 243 7.93 9.44 5.42
CA LEU A 243 8.05 10.00 4.07
C LEU A 243 6.73 9.77 3.32
N ASN A 244 6.21 10.84 2.72
CA ASN A 244 5.08 10.74 1.81
C ASN A 244 5.55 10.23 0.44
N LEU A 245 4.80 9.27 -0.12
CA LEU A 245 4.99 8.79 -1.49
C LEU A 245 3.75 9.11 -2.32
N GLY A 246 3.88 10.10 -3.19
CA GLY A 246 2.85 10.53 -4.12
C GLY A 246 3.49 11.16 -5.35
N THR A 247 2.69 11.35 -6.38
CA THR A 247 3.13 11.98 -7.64
C THR A 247 3.10 13.51 -7.54
N GLY A 248 2.36 14.05 -6.58
CA GLY A 248 2.05 15.49 -6.49
C GLY A 248 0.94 15.93 -7.47
N HIS A 249 0.39 14.99 -8.21
CA HIS A 249 -0.72 15.21 -9.14
C HIS A 249 -1.94 14.43 -8.68
N GLY A 250 -3.05 15.15 -8.50
CA GLY A 250 -4.33 14.52 -8.19
C GLY A 250 -5.15 14.30 -9.45
N PHE A 251 -5.78 13.13 -9.56
CA PHE A 251 -6.78 12.84 -10.57
C PHE A 251 -8.13 12.63 -9.91
N SER A 252 -9.18 13.18 -10.50
CA SER A 252 -10.54 12.95 -10.04
C SER A 252 -11.00 11.53 -10.38
N VAL A 253 -12.01 11.04 -9.68
CA VAL A 253 -12.63 9.73 -10.00
C VAL A 253 -13.12 9.70 -11.45
N LYS A 254 -13.72 10.79 -11.94
CA LYS A 254 -14.20 10.89 -13.32
C LYS A 254 -13.05 10.86 -14.33
N GLU A 255 -11.94 11.57 -14.06
CA GLU A 255 -10.76 11.55 -14.92
C GLU A 255 -10.15 10.14 -15.03
N VAL A 256 -10.11 9.38 -13.93
CA VAL A 256 -9.64 7.98 -13.94
C VAL A 256 -10.55 7.08 -14.77
N VAL A 257 -11.88 7.24 -14.64
CA VAL A 257 -12.84 6.49 -15.47
C VAL A 257 -12.64 6.81 -16.95
N GLU A 258 -12.45 8.09 -17.31
CA GLU A 258 -12.19 8.49 -18.70
C GLU A 258 -10.85 7.94 -19.22
N ALA A 259 -9.79 7.94 -18.41
CA ALA A 259 -8.53 7.30 -18.76
C ALA A 259 -8.71 5.81 -19.05
N CYS A 260 -9.44 5.08 -18.20
CA CYS A 260 -9.75 3.68 -18.44
C CYS A 260 -10.57 3.46 -19.74
N ARG A 261 -11.54 4.34 -20.06
CA ARG A 261 -12.28 4.31 -21.33
C ARG A 261 -11.34 4.44 -22.54
N ARG A 262 -10.44 5.44 -22.50
CA ARG A 262 -9.46 5.64 -23.59
C ARG A 262 -8.55 4.43 -23.78
N VAL A 263 -8.02 3.91 -22.67
CA VAL A 263 -7.04 2.82 -22.68
C VAL A 263 -7.66 1.48 -23.10
N THR A 264 -8.86 1.19 -22.62
CA THR A 264 -9.52 -0.09 -22.90
C THR A 264 -10.30 -0.11 -24.21
N GLY A 265 -10.72 1.06 -24.71
CA GLY A 265 -11.64 1.18 -25.84
C GLY A 265 -13.09 0.80 -25.51
N HIS A 266 -13.43 0.60 -24.22
CA HIS A 266 -14.77 0.22 -23.77
C HIS A 266 -15.55 1.43 -23.24
N ALA A 267 -16.89 1.38 -23.38
CA ALA A 267 -17.75 2.49 -22.97
C ALA A 267 -17.78 2.73 -21.45
N ILE A 268 -17.57 1.71 -20.63
CA ILE A 268 -17.55 1.71 -19.15
C ILE A 268 -18.65 2.60 -18.54
N PRO A 269 -19.88 2.11 -18.40
CA PRO A 269 -20.96 2.86 -17.75
C PRO A 269 -20.59 3.23 -16.32
N ALA A 270 -20.91 4.47 -15.92
CA ALA A 270 -20.67 4.98 -14.56
C ALA A 270 -21.97 5.56 -13.98
N VAL A 271 -22.23 5.27 -12.69
CA VAL A 271 -23.45 5.70 -11.98
C VAL A 271 -23.04 6.45 -10.72
N VAL A 272 -23.60 7.64 -10.52
CA VAL A 272 -23.41 8.41 -9.29
C VAL A 272 -24.14 7.73 -8.14
N SER A 273 -23.47 7.62 -7.01
CA SER A 273 -23.97 7.09 -5.75
C SER A 273 -23.73 8.10 -4.60
N PRO A 274 -24.45 8.02 -3.49
CA PRO A 274 -24.19 8.88 -2.34
C PRO A 274 -22.73 8.83 -1.89
N ARG A 275 -22.21 9.92 -1.33
CA ARG A 275 -20.87 9.99 -0.76
C ARG A 275 -20.63 8.87 0.25
N ARG A 276 -19.41 8.34 0.28
CA ARG A 276 -18.99 7.46 1.39
C ARG A 276 -18.76 8.33 2.63
N PRO A 277 -19.28 7.95 3.81
CA PRO A 277 -19.00 8.67 5.05
C PRO A 277 -17.48 8.75 5.31
N GLY A 278 -16.98 9.94 5.64
CA GLY A 278 -15.57 10.16 5.96
C GLY A 278 -14.62 10.10 4.75
N ASP A 279 -15.13 10.20 3.52
CA ASP A 279 -14.28 10.22 2.32
C ASP A 279 -13.92 11.67 1.97
N PRO A 280 -12.62 12.09 2.12
CA PRO A 280 -12.21 13.47 1.85
C PRO A 280 -12.36 13.83 0.38
N GLY A 281 -12.68 15.09 0.09
CA GLY A 281 -12.79 15.58 -1.29
C GLY A 281 -11.45 15.52 -2.05
N ARG A 282 -10.31 15.77 -1.35
CA ARG A 282 -8.99 15.82 -1.98
C ARG A 282 -7.91 15.23 -1.07
N LEU A 283 -7.12 14.28 -1.60
CA LEU A 283 -5.93 13.74 -0.97
C LEU A 283 -4.80 13.68 -2.00
N VAL A 284 -3.87 14.62 -1.92
CA VAL A 284 -2.70 14.72 -2.84
C VAL A 284 -1.46 14.98 -2.01
N ALA A 285 -0.39 14.25 -2.28
CA ALA A 285 0.87 14.34 -1.58
C ALA A 285 1.74 15.49 -2.08
N ARG A 286 2.63 15.94 -1.20
CA ARG A 286 3.83 16.67 -1.59
C ARG A 286 5.05 15.87 -1.13
N ALA A 287 5.61 15.05 -2.02
CA ALA A 287 6.63 14.05 -1.70
C ALA A 287 8.08 14.60 -1.79
N VAL A 288 8.31 15.84 -1.35
CA VAL A 288 9.63 16.50 -1.43
C VAL A 288 10.65 15.79 -0.57
N LEU A 289 10.28 15.38 0.64
CA LEU A 289 11.21 14.70 1.56
C LEU A 289 11.66 13.34 1.02
N ALA A 290 10.79 12.59 0.36
CA ALA A 290 11.15 11.33 -0.30
C ALA A 290 12.19 11.56 -1.41
N GLY A 291 12.05 12.62 -2.21
CA GLY A 291 13.04 13.02 -3.20
C GLY A 291 14.39 13.34 -2.58
N GLN A 292 14.42 14.08 -1.47
CA GLN A 292 15.64 14.46 -0.78
C GLN A 292 16.32 13.30 -0.05
N ALA A 293 15.56 12.50 0.70
CA ALA A 293 16.10 11.43 1.53
C ALA A 293 16.45 10.18 0.71
N LEU A 294 15.65 9.85 -0.29
CA LEU A 294 15.78 8.63 -1.08
C LEU A 294 16.33 8.86 -2.49
N GLY A 295 16.32 10.09 -3.00
CA GLY A 295 16.49 10.36 -4.43
C GLY A 295 15.32 9.82 -5.26
N TRP A 296 14.20 9.49 -4.59
CA TRP A 296 13.04 8.89 -5.23
C TRP A 296 12.29 9.90 -6.09
N LYS A 297 11.91 9.47 -7.28
CA LYS A 297 11.01 10.19 -8.19
C LYS A 297 10.06 9.20 -8.83
N PRO A 298 8.75 9.46 -8.83
CA PRO A 298 7.80 8.62 -9.54
C PRO A 298 8.09 8.68 -11.05
N ARG A 299 8.09 7.52 -11.70
CA ARG A 299 8.28 7.37 -13.15
C ARG A 299 6.94 7.41 -13.89
N PHE A 300 5.89 6.93 -13.22
CA PHE A 300 4.53 6.88 -13.74
C PHE A 300 3.72 8.03 -13.15
N THR A 301 3.57 9.11 -13.89
CA THR A 301 2.79 10.30 -13.49
C THR A 301 1.59 10.53 -14.38
N ASP A 302 1.47 9.78 -15.48
CA ASP A 302 0.36 9.81 -16.43
C ASP A 302 -0.67 8.72 -16.09
N ILE A 303 -1.91 9.12 -15.87
CA ILE A 303 -2.99 8.21 -15.49
C ILE A 303 -3.33 7.21 -16.61
N ASP A 304 -3.17 7.57 -17.87
CA ASP A 304 -3.39 6.67 -19.00
C ASP A 304 -2.32 5.55 -19.00
N ALA A 305 -1.06 5.90 -18.74
CA ALA A 305 0.02 4.90 -18.63
C ALA A 305 -0.20 3.94 -17.44
N ILE A 306 -0.66 4.46 -16.30
CA ILE A 306 -1.02 3.68 -15.12
C ILE A 306 -2.19 2.72 -15.44
N ALA A 307 -3.28 3.25 -15.97
CA ALA A 307 -4.45 2.46 -16.36
C ALA A 307 -4.10 1.39 -17.42
N ALA A 308 -3.23 1.72 -18.37
CA ALA A 308 -2.77 0.77 -19.39
C ALA A 308 -1.97 -0.39 -18.81
N SER A 309 -1.13 -0.13 -17.79
CA SER A 309 -0.40 -1.20 -17.10
C SER A 309 -1.35 -2.16 -16.39
N ALA A 310 -2.31 -1.63 -15.64
CA ALA A 310 -3.33 -2.41 -14.96
C ALA A 310 -4.21 -3.19 -15.94
N TRP A 311 -4.62 -2.55 -17.06
CA TRP A 311 -5.44 -3.20 -18.07
C TRP A 311 -4.78 -4.41 -18.71
N ARG A 312 -3.49 -4.30 -19.10
CA ARG A 312 -2.74 -5.44 -19.65
C ARG A 312 -2.72 -6.63 -18.68
N TRP A 313 -2.50 -6.37 -17.40
CA TRP A 313 -2.47 -7.44 -16.40
C TRP A 313 -3.86 -8.08 -16.23
N HIS A 314 -4.92 -7.28 -16.07
CA HIS A 314 -6.28 -7.81 -15.90
C HIS A 314 -6.80 -8.55 -17.15
N GLN A 315 -6.37 -8.16 -18.35
CA GLN A 315 -6.68 -8.93 -19.56
C GLN A 315 -6.01 -10.32 -19.57
N ALA A 316 -4.76 -10.39 -19.11
CA ALA A 316 -4.04 -11.67 -18.98
C ALA A 316 -4.55 -12.51 -17.80
N HIS A 317 -5.08 -11.88 -16.77
CA HIS A 317 -5.55 -12.50 -15.53
C HIS A 317 -7.01 -12.11 -15.22
N PRO A 318 -7.98 -12.46 -16.07
CA PRO A 318 -9.36 -11.99 -15.91
C PRO A 318 -10.08 -12.57 -14.67
N ARG A 319 -9.48 -13.58 -14.02
CA ARG A 319 -9.98 -14.18 -12.78
C ARG A 319 -9.01 -14.07 -11.60
N GLY A 320 -8.01 -13.20 -11.72
CA GLY A 320 -6.93 -13.04 -10.74
C GLY A 320 -5.82 -14.08 -10.91
N TYR A 321 -5.08 -14.30 -9.84
CA TYR A 321 -3.98 -15.26 -9.78
C TYR A 321 -4.44 -16.71 -9.86
#